data_28b7c6af672985aa56c3f1f6bb7110a9
#
_entry.id   28b7c6af672985aa56c3f1f6bb7110a9
#
_cell.length_a   1.000
_cell.length_b   1.000
_cell.length_c   1.000
_cell.angle_alpha   90.00
_cell.angle_beta   90.00
_cell.angle_gamma   90.00
#
_symmetry.space_group_name_H-M   'P 1'
#
loop_
_entity.id
_entity.type
_entity.pdbx_description
1 polymer ?
#
loop_
_entity_poly.entity_id
_entity_poly.type
_entity_poly.pdbx_seq_one_letter_code
_entity_poly.pdbx_strand_id
1 'polypeptide(L)'
;MPSLKEIKGRINSISSTLAITSAMKMVAAAKLQKAQMAIQNMLPYERRLYSMLVDLMGAMNISAAASEDGSVRGSGSAERGFDQSGDLLSLSNRHDLAGMDGAYSLMAQREVRKVAIVAFASNSSLCGAFNSNVIREATAVINEYRASGLGDADITVYSVGRKMAEAMKKFGFPSPADFTKMSDSPSYDAASALAQELFDGFVSGRFDKVELVYNHYKSTSSQPTTRQTYLPLSLAYATADIQVGNITDSASEPYADKVAEPVVRQNSPTTETPDLIVEPSKEELIATLLPKVVRLRVFTTLLDSTAAEHAARTVAMQLATDNGNDLLQELTLEYNKGRQQKITSEILDIVGGSLQ
;
A
#
# COMPACT_ATOMS: atom_id res chain seq x y z
N MET A 1 2.72 -45.19 22.78
CA MET A 1 3.03 -43.85 23.31
C MET A 1 4.41 -43.42 22.79
N PRO A 2 4.63 -42.17 22.43
CA PRO A 2 5.95 -41.71 22.01
C PRO A 2 6.95 -41.90 23.14
N SER A 3 8.21 -42.16 22.80
CA SER A 3 9.24 -42.35 23.81
C SER A 3 9.57 -41.05 24.55
N LEU A 4 9.93 -41.14 25.85
CA LEU A 4 10.33 -39.95 26.63
C LEU A 4 11.46 -39.16 25.97
N LYS A 5 12.35 -39.85 25.24
CA LYS A 5 13.44 -39.24 24.49
C LYS A 5 12.90 -38.39 23.33
N GLU A 6 11.86 -38.89 22.65
CA GLU A 6 11.22 -38.20 21.54
C GLU A 6 10.47 -36.95 22.02
N ILE A 7 9.69 -37.06 23.11
CA ILE A 7 8.97 -35.91 23.70
C ILE A 7 9.99 -34.84 24.14
N LYS A 8 11.10 -35.23 24.78
CA LYS A 8 12.16 -34.26 25.13
C LYS A 8 12.78 -33.60 23.91
N GLY A 9 12.97 -34.36 22.82
CA GLY A 9 13.44 -33.79 21.54
C GLY A 9 12.48 -32.74 20.96
N ARG A 10 11.16 -33.00 21.00
CA ARG A 10 10.12 -32.06 20.58
C ARG A 10 10.09 -30.80 21.45
N ILE A 11 10.19 -30.93 22.77
CA ILE A 11 10.28 -29.81 23.71
C ILE A 11 11.45 -28.88 23.34
N ASN A 12 12.65 -29.44 23.13
CA ASN A 12 13.82 -28.67 22.75
C ASN A 12 13.64 -27.95 21.40
N SER A 13 13.05 -28.63 20.41
CA SER A 13 12.78 -28.06 19.09
C SER A 13 11.80 -26.88 19.17
N ILE A 14 10.70 -27.07 19.93
CA ILE A 14 9.69 -25.99 20.11
C ILE A 14 10.29 -24.81 20.87
N SER A 15 11.06 -25.06 21.93
CA SER A 15 11.73 -24.02 22.71
C SER A 15 12.69 -23.19 21.83
N SER A 16 13.45 -23.85 20.95
CA SER A 16 14.30 -23.13 19.97
C SER A 16 13.49 -22.31 18.97
N THR A 17 12.38 -22.86 18.48
CA THR A 17 11.48 -22.16 17.57
C THR A 17 10.87 -20.93 18.24
N LEU A 18 10.45 -21.04 19.51
CA LEU A 18 9.92 -19.94 20.30
C LEU A 18 10.92 -18.78 20.45
N ALA A 19 12.18 -19.09 20.71
CA ALA A 19 13.22 -18.08 20.79
C ALA A 19 13.37 -17.31 19.46
N ILE A 20 13.32 -18.03 18.34
CA ILE A 20 13.41 -17.44 17.00
C ILE A 20 12.19 -16.58 16.70
N THR A 21 10.96 -17.08 16.92
CA THR A 21 9.72 -16.32 16.63
C THR A 21 9.61 -15.08 17.50
N SER A 22 9.99 -15.16 18.78
CA SER A 22 10.03 -14.01 19.69
C SER A 22 11.04 -12.95 19.22
N ALA A 23 12.23 -13.34 18.80
CA ALA A 23 13.22 -12.43 18.23
C ALA A 23 12.71 -11.77 16.94
N MET A 24 12.11 -12.56 16.04
CA MET A 24 11.52 -12.03 14.78
C MET A 24 10.38 -11.06 15.05
N LYS A 25 9.53 -11.28 16.05
CA LYS A 25 8.50 -10.35 16.50
C LYS A 25 9.10 -9.01 16.90
N MET A 26 10.15 -9.01 17.74
CA MET A 26 10.80 -7.77 18.19
C MET A 26 11.42 -6.99 17.03
N VAL A 27 12.09 -7.67 16.11
CA VAL A 27 12.65 -7.03 14.90
C VAL A 27 11.55 -6.45 14.00
N ALA A 28 10.46 -7.20 13.80
CA ALA A 28 9.33 -6.73 13.00
C ALA A 28 8.66 -5.50 13.63
N ALA A 29 8.46 -5.49 14.95
CA ALA A 29 7.90 -4.35 15.69
C ALA A 29 8.77 -3.09 15.57
N ALA A 30 10.09 -3.22 15.70
CA ALA A 30 11.01 -2.11 15.53
C ALA A 30 11.00 -1.53 14.10
N LYS A 31 10.93 -2.42 13.08
CA LYS A 31 10.80 -2.00 11.67
C LYS A 31 9.45 -1.36 11.38
N LEU A 32 8.36 -1.88 11.99
CA LEU A 32 7.03 -1.27 11.89
C LEU A 32 7.03 0.16 12.42
N GLN A 33 7.59 0.38 13.61
CA GLN A 33 7.68 1.72 14.19
C GLN A 33 8.45 2.68 13.29
N LYS A 34 9.58 2.24 12.71
CA LYS A 34 10.34 3.05 11.75
C LYS A 34 9.53 3.39 10.49
N ALA A 35 8.80 2.41 9.94
CA ALA A 35 7.96 2.62 8.77
C ALA A 35 6.79 3.57 9.07
N GLN A 36 6.14 3.44 10.23
CA GLN A 36 5.08 4.34 10.68
C GLN A 36 5.57 5.78 10.81
N MET A 37 6.71 6.01 11.43
CA MET A 37 7.29 7.36 11.51
C MET A 37 7.59 7.94 10.12
N ALA A 38 8.10 7.13 9.20
CA ALA A 38 8.35 7.57 7.83
C ALA A 38 7.05 7.98 7.11
N ILE A 39 5.97 7.20 7.25
CA ILE A 39 4.66 7.51 6.68
C ILE A 39 4.09 8.77 7.30
N GLN A 40 4.11 8.91 8.63
CA GLN A 40 3.58 10.08 9.34
C GLN A 40 4.27 11.38 8.91
N ASN A 41 5.56 11.33 8.59
CA ASN A 41 6.30 12.47 8.09
C ASN A 41 5.99 12.78 6.61
N MET A 42 5.68 11.77 5.79
CA MET A 42 5.47 11.95 4.35
C MET A 42 4.02 12.26 3.97
N LEU A 43 3.04 11.73 4.67
CA LEU A 43 1.62 11.94 4.39
C LEU A 43 1.18 13.42 4.38
N PRO A 44 1.58 14.27 5.35
CA PRO A 44 1.22 15.69 5.32
C PRO A 44 1.80 16.41 4.10
N TYR A 45 3.01 16.04 3.69
CA TYR A 45 3.67 16.60 2.51
C TYR A 45 2.93 16.17 1.22
N GLU A 46 2.60 14.90 1.08
CA GLU A 46 1.83 14.39 -0.06
C GLU A 46 0.46 15.06 -0.15
N ARG A 47 -0.27 15.14 0.96
CA ARG A 47 -1.59 15.80 1.01
C ARG A 47 -1.50 17.28 0.62
N ARG A 48 -0.47 17.98 1.09
CA ARG A 48 -0.30 19.39 0.76
C ARG A 48 0.02 19.61 -0.72
N LEU A 49 0.88 18.76 -1.31
CA LEU A 49 1.16 18.80 -2.75
C LEU A 49 -0.09 18.53 -3.58
N TYR A 50 -0.89 17.53 -3.18
CA TYR A 50 -2.15 17.21 -3.85
C TYR A 50 -3.16 18.37 -3.74
N SER A 51 -3.32 18.96 -2.56
CA SER A 51 -4.19 20.11 -2.35
C SER A 51 -3.78 21.27 -3.25
N MET A 52 -2.48 21.60 -3.29
CA MET A 52 -1.98 22.67 -4.17
C MET A 52 -2.25 22.38 -5.66
N LEU A 53 -2.09 21.12 -6.07
CA LEU A 53 -2.38 20.72 -7.45
C LEU A 53 -3.86 20.90 -7.79
N VAL A 54 -4.77 20.46 -6.90
CA VAL A 54 -6.23 20.62 -7.07
C VAL A 54 -6.63 22.09 -7.11
N ASP A 55 -6.09 22.90 -6.19
CA ASP A 55 -6.37 24.35 -6.12
C ASP A 55 -5.91 25.08 -7.40
N LEU A 56 -4.70 24.74 -7.89
CA LEU A 56 -4.17 25.32 -9.14
C LEU A 56 -5.01 24.95 -10.37
N MET A 57 -5.43 23.68 -10.45
CA MET A 57 -6.23 23.21 -11.57
C MET A 57 -7.66 23.77 -11.53
N GLY A 58 -8.25 23.90 -10.34
CA GLY A 58 -9.53 24.59 -10.17
C GLY A 58 -9.47 26.03 -10.63
N ALA A 59 -8.39 26.74 -10.27
CA ALA A 59 -8.17 28.13 -10.70
C ALA A 59 -7.94 28.29 -12.20
N MET A 60 -7.42 27.28 -12.89
CA MET A 60 -7.29 27.27 -14.35
C MET A 60 -8.64 27.07 -15.06
N ASN A 61 -9.46 26.16 -14.57
CA ASN A 61 -10.79 25.90 -15.14
C ASN A 61 -11.69 27.15 -15.06
N ILE A 62 -11.61 27.90 -13.96
CA ILE A 62 -12.36 29.17 -13.82
C ILE A 62 -11.83 30.24 -14.77
N SER A 63 -10.51 30.35 -14.90
CA SER A 63 -9.90 31.30 -15.83
C SER A 63 -10.26 30.99 -17.29
N ALA A 64 -10.34 29.72 -17.67
CA ALA A 64 -10.76 29.31 -19.01
C ALA A 64 -12.24 29.62 -19.28
N ALA A 65 -13.11 29.42 -18.30
CA ALA A 65 -14.53 29.78 -18.40
C ALA A 65 -14.77 31.30 -18.47
N ALA A 66 -13.96 32.08 -17.77
CA ALA A 66 -14.04 33.53 -17.77
C ALA A 66 -13.54 34.18 -19.12
N SER A 67 -12.63 33.52 -19.83
CA SER A 67 -12.11 34.00 -21.12
C SER A 67 -13.05 33.73 -22.32
N GLU A 68 -14.03 32.83 -22.16
CA GLU A 68 -15.06 32.56 -23.18
C GLU A 68 -16.25 33.53 -23.14
N ASP A 69 -16.41 34.33 -22.06
CA ASP A 69 -17.56 35.22 -21.88
C ASP A 69 -17.31 36.67 -22.36
N GLY A 70 -16.50 36.84 -23.41
CA GLY A 70 -16.22 38.13 -24.07
C GLY A 70 -17.32 38.67 -25.00
N SER A 71 -18.42 37.98 -25.20
CA SER A 71 -19.61 38.52 -25.87
C SER A 71 -20.83 37.62 -25.67
N VAL A 72 -21.76 38.02 -24.82
CA VAL A 72 -23.20 38.06 -25.05
C VAL A 72 -23.94 38.44 -23.75
N ARG A 73 -24.57 39.60 -23.75
CA ARG A 73 -25.62 39.98 -22.80
C ARG A 73 -26.82 39.05 -22.99
N GLY A 74 -27.27 38.40 -21.93
CA GLY A 74 -28.52 37.65 -21.93
C GLY A 74 -28.88 37.18 -20.55
N SER A 75 -29.84 37.86 -19.91
CA SER A 75 -30.44 37.50 -18.63
C SER A 75 -31.05 36.08 -18.67
N GLY A 76 -30.68 35.21 -17.74
CA GLY A 76 -31.33 33.92 -17.56
C GLY A 76 -30.73 33.20 -16.36
N SER A 77 -31.43 33.29 -15.21
CA SER A 77 -31.21 32.47 -14.06
C SER A 77 -31.30 30.99 -14.42
N ALA A 78 -30.20 30.25 -14.33
CA ALA A 78 -30.23 28.81 -14.41
C ALA A 78 -29.32 28.26 -13.31
N GLU A 79 -29.94 27.71 -12.29
CA GLU A 79 -29.33 26.77 -11.37
C GLU A 79 -28.72 25.61 -12.18
N ARG A 80 -27.41 25.54 -12.26
CA ARG A 80 -26.72 24.35 -12.79
C ARG A 80 -26.06 23.63 -11.62
N GLY A 81 -26.71 22.54 -11.22
CA GLY A 81 -26.14 21.57 -10.34
C GLY A 81 -24.81 21.07 -10.89
N PHE A 82 -23.84 21.02 -10.05
CA PHE A 82 -22.51 20.48 -10.31
C PHE A 82 -22.64 18.98 -10.54
N ASP A 83 -22.58 18.53 -11.78
CA ASP A 83 -22.52 17.12 -12.14
C ASP A 83 -21.06 16.64 -12.00
N GLN A 84 -20.85 15.68 -11.09
CA GLN A 84 -19.54 15.21 -10.63
C GLN A 84 -18.72 14.40 -11.65
N SER A 85 -19.19 14.24 -12.88
CA SER A 85 -18.55 13.31 -13.83
C SER A 85 -18.09 13.88 -15.18
N GLY A 86 -18.24 15.21 -15.42
CA GLY A 86 -18.34 15.61 -16.80
C GLY A 86 -17.18 16.36 -17.42
N ASP A 87 -16.46 17.25 -16.77
CA ASP A 87 -15.87 18.35 -17.57
C ASP A 87 -14.34 18.48 -17.59
N LEU A 88 -13.61 17.50 -17.07
CA LEU A 88 -12.15 17.46 -17.30
C LEU A 88 -11.80 16.99 -18.74
N LEU A 89 -12.77 16.43 -19.47
CA LEU A 89 -12.61 16.00 -20.87
C LEU A 89 -12.47 17.19 -21.85
N SER A 90 -12.94 18.39 -21.47
CA SER A 90 -12.83 19.57 -22.33
C SER A 90 -11.42 20.13 -22.41
N LEU A 91 -10.58 19.89 -21.43
CA LEU A 91 -9.17 20.33 -21.44
C LEU A 91 -8.28 19.47 -22.35
N SER A 92 -8.66 18.21 -22.60
CA SER A 92 -7.88 17.30 -23.47
C SER A 92 -7.99 17.65 -24.97
N ASN A 93 -8.97 18.45 -25.37
CA ASN A 93 -9.24 18.78 -26.78
C ASN A 93 -8.65 20.14 -27.26
N ARG A 94 -7.91 20.86 -26.39
CA ARG A 94 -7.30 22.11 -26.81
C ARG A 94 -5.92 21.89 -27.43
N HIS A 95 -5.85 22.00 -28.74
CA HIS A 95 -4.62 21.94 -29.55
C HIS A 95 -3.57 23.04 -29.24
N ASP A 96 -3.83 23.96 -28.32
CA ASP A 96 -2.96 25.08 -27.99
C ASP A 96 -1.91 24.82 -26.92
N LEU A 97 -1.83 23.59 -26.39
CA LEU A 97 -0.88 23.18 -25.34
C LEU A 97 0.37 22.45 -25.88
N ALA A 98 0.73 22.67 -27.13
CA ALA A 98 1.81 21.97 -27.84
C ALA A 98 3.22 22.10 -27.23
N GLY A 99 3.40 22.87 -26.15
CA GLY A 99 4.66 22.99 -25.40
C GLY A 99 4.65 22.29 -24.02
N MET A 100 3.49 21.80 -23.55
CA MET A 100 3.30 21.25 -22.19
C MET A 100 2.87 19.78 -22.22
N ASP A 101 3.04 19.10 -23.34
CA ASP A 101 2.43 17.81 -23.70
C ASP A 101 2.67 16.65 -22.71
N GLY A 102 3.81 16.65 -22.00
CA GLY A 102 4.15 15.52 -21.15
C GLY A 102 3.37 15.46 -19.81
N ALA A 103 3.17 16.58 -19.15
CA ALA A 103 2.60 16.61 -17.81
C ALA A 103 1.06 16.46 -17.85
N TYR A 104 0.39 17.17 -18.74
CA TYR A 104 -1.07 17.09 -18.88
C TYR A 104 -1.55 15.77 -19.49
N SER A 105 -0.71 15.11 -20.30
CA SER A 105 -1.04 13.79 -20.85
C SER A 105 -1.28 12.74 -19.76
N LEU A 106 -0.76 12.95 -18.53
CA LEU A 106 -0.97 12.05 -17.39
C LEU A 106 -2.42 12.01 -16.89
N MET A 107 -3.23 12.97 -17.27
CA MET A 107 -4.64 13.06 -16.91
C MET A 107 -5.56 12.61 -18.05
N ALA A 108 -5.00 12.42 -19.26
CA ALA A 108 -5.78 12.03 -20.43
C ALA A 108 -6.34 10.61 -20.25
N GLN A 109 -7.67 10.51 -20.24
CA GLN A 109 -8.34 9.22 -20.29
C GLN A 109 -8.30 8.68 -21.71
N ARG A 110 -7.82 7.46 -21.87
CA ARG A 110 -7.72 6.75 -23.15
C ARG A 110 -8.52 5.46 -23.09
N GLU A 111 -8.89 4.93 -24.24
CA GLU A 111 -9.38 3.56 -24.33
C GLU A 111 -8.29 2.60 -23.82
N VAL A 112 -8.63 1.75 -22.86
CA VAL A 112 -7.66 0.87 -22.20
C VAL A 112 -7.35 -0.32 -23.11
N ARG A 113 -6.20 -0.32 -23.76
CA ARG A 113 -5.69 -1.40 -24.60
C ARG A 113 -4.45 -2.04 -24.02
N LYS A 114 -3.68 -1.31 -23.22
CA LYS A 114 -2.47 -1.80 -22.56
C LYS A 114 -2.43 -1.35 -21.12
N VAL A 115 -2.16 -2.28 -20.21
CA VAL A 115 -2.19 -2.02 -18.77
C VAL A 115 -0.88 -2.39 -18.10
N ALA A 116 -0.39 -1.53 -17.22
CA ALA A 116 0.67 -1.86 -16.27
C ALA A 116 0.09 -2.05 -14.87
N ILE A 117 0.46 -3.12 -14.21
CA ILE A 117 0.08 -3.44 -12.82
C ILE A 117 1.33 -3.44 -11.97
N VAL A 118 1.41 -2.57 -10.98
CA VAL A 118 2.50 -2.56 -10.00
C VAL A 118 2.01 -3.23 -8.73
N ALA A 119 2.55 -4.38 -8.39
CA ALA A 119 2.12 -5.17 -7.25
C ALA A 119 3.24 -5.28 -6.20
N PHE A 120 2.90 -4.90 -4.95
CA PHE A 120 3.85 -4.81 -3.84
C PHE A 120 3.71 -6.00 -2.90
N ALA A 121 4.77 -6.80 -2.77
CA ALA A 121 4.86 -7.89 -1.81
C ALA A 121 6.20 -7.89 -1.07
N SER A 122 6.35 -8.78 -0.10
CA SER A 122 7.58 -8.90 0.67
C SER A 122 8.64 -9.78 -0.03
N ASN A 123 9.88 -9.67 0.43
CA ASN A 123 10.97 -10.56 0.03
C ASN A 123 10.99 -11.87 0.81
N SER A 124 10.37 -11.91 2.00
CA SER A 124 10.40 -13.06 2.89
C SER A 124 9.00 -13.60 3.18
N SER A 125 8.92 -14.86 3.56
CA SER A 125 7.73 -15.49 4.11
C SER A 125 7.53 -15.12 5.59
N LEU A 126 6.60 -15.77 6.26
CA LEU A 126 6.29 -15.60 7.68
C LEU A 126 5.66 -14.25 8.04
N CYS A 127 4.91 -13.66 7.12
CA CYS A 127 4.10 -12.46 7.31
C CYS A 127 2.59 -12.78 7.22
N GLY A 128 2.17 -13.95 7.68
CA GLY A 128 0.77 -14.38 7.63
C GLY A 128 0.23 -14.41 6.18
N ALA A 129 -0.96 -13.89 5.99
CA ALA A 129 -1.65 -13.84 4.69
C ALA A 129 -1.24 -12.65 3.80
N PHE A 130 -0.30 -11.80 4.23
CA PHE A 130 0.10 -10.59 3.53
C PHE A 130 0.42 -10.84 2.04
N ASN A 131 1.36 -11.75 1.75
CA ASN A 131 1.76 -12.05 0.38
C ASN A 131 0.64 -12.73 -0.43
N SER A 132 -0.05 -13.68 0.17
CA SER A 132 -1.12 -14.43 -0.53
C SER A 132 -2.30 -13.54 -0.89
N ASN A 133 -2.64 -12.56 -0.06
CA ASN A 133 -3.72 -11.62 -0.34
C ASN A 133 -3.39 -10.73 -1.55
N VAL A 134 -2.20 -10.11 -1.57
CA VAL A 134 -1.79 -9.27 -2.71
C VAL A 134 -1.64 -10.07 -4.01
N ILE A 135 -1.07 -11.28 -3.94
CA ILE A 135 -0.93 -12.13 -5.12
C ILE A 135 -2.31 -12.52 -5.67
N ARG A 136 -3.26 -12.85 -4.78
CA ARG A 136 -4.64 -13.15 -5.17
C ARG A 136 -5.31 -11.95 -5.83
N GLU A 137 -5.15 -10.76 -5.27
CA GLU A 137 -5.72 -9.53 -5.83
C GLU A 137 -5.09 -9.18 -7.19
N ALA A 138 -3.75 -9.22 -7.29
CA ALA A 138 -3.07 -9.01 -8.56
C ALA A 138 -3.52 -9.99 -9.65
N THR A 139 -3.73 -11.27 -9.28
CA THR A 139 -4.25 -12.27 -10.20
C THR A 139 -5.72 -12.00 -10.58
N ALA A 140 -6.53 -11.52 -9.64
CA ALA A 140 -7.92 -11.13 -9.91
C ALA A 140 -7.97 -9.96 -10.90
N VAL A 141 -7.13 -8.94 -10.71
CA VAL A 141 -7.01 -7.80 -11.62
C VAL A 141 -6.58 -8.24 -13.03
N ILE A 142 -5.60 -9.13 -13.15
CA ILE A 142 -5.18 -9.69 -14.44
C ILE A 142 -6.35 -10.42 -15.13
N ASN A 143 -7.09 -11.23 -14.39
CA ASN A 143 -8.23 -11.98 -14.94
C ASN A 143 -9.39 -11.05 -15.34
N GLU A 144 -9.61 -9.95 -14.64
CA GLU A 144 -10.58 -8.92 -15.00
C GLU A 144 -10.22 -8.27 -16.35
N TYR A 145 -8.94 -7.93 -16.57
CA TYR A 145 -8.50 -7.39 -17.85
C TYR A 145 -8.55 -8.43 -18.98
N ARG A 146 -8.26 -9.67 -18.71
CA ARG A 146 -8.48 -10.77 -19.69
C ARG A 146 -9.95 -10.90 -20.06
N ALA A 147 -10.86 -10.84 -19.09
CA ALA A 147 -12.29 -10.89 -19.32
C ALA A 147 -12.82 -9.68 -20.12
N SER A 148 -12.16 -8.52 -20.00
CA SER A 148 -12.46 -7.34 -20.83
C SER A 148 -11.86 -7.39 -22.24
N GLY A 149 -11.17 -8.48 -22.59
CA GLY A 149 -10.67 -8.73 -23.96
C GLY A 149 -9.19 -8.37 -24.18
N LEU A 150 -8.44 -8.03 -23.14
CA LEU A 150 -7.00 -7.78 -23.27
C LEU A 150 -6.23 -9.10 -23.37
N GLY A 151 -5.24 -9.13 -24.26
CA GLY A 151 -4.30 -10.23 -24.38
C GLY A 151 -3.23 -10.20 -23.26
N ASP A 152 -2.62 -11.35 -22.99
CA ASP A 152 -1.52 -11.43 -22.00
C ASP A 152 -0.31 -10.54 -22.36
N ALA A 153 -0.09 -10.30 -23.65
CA ALA A 153 0.96 -9.41 -24.15
C ALA A 153 0.70 -7.92 -23.86
N ASP A 154 -0.56 -7.56 -23.61
CA ASP A 154 -0.99 -6.19 -23.33
C ASP A 154 -0.98 -5.86 -21.83
N ILE A 155 -0.72 -6.87 -20.98
CA ILE A 155 -0.67 -6.74 -19.53
C ILE A 155 0.78 -6.87 -19.08
N THR A 156 1.35 -5.80 -18.52
CA THR A 156 2.70 -5.80 -17.96
C THR A 156 2.63 -5.74 -16.44
N VAL A 157 3.31 -6.65 -15.73
CA VAL A 157 3.31 -6.69 -14.26
C VAL A 157 4.68 -6.30 -13.72
N TYR A 158 4.73 -5.20 -13.00
CA TYR A 158 5.89 -4.75 -12.24
C TYR A 158 5.82 -5.34 -10.83
N SER A 159 6.66 -6.32 -10.56
CA SER A 159 6.66 -7.05 -9.29
C SER A 159 7.64 -6.43 -8.31
N VAL A 160 7.15 -5.71 -7.31
CA VAL A 160 7.96 -5.20 -6.21
C VAL A 160 8.01 -6.26 -5.10
N GLY A 161 9.21 -6.78 -4.84
CA GLY A 161 9.43 -7.85 -3.88
C GLY A 161 9.48 -9.25 -4.51
N ARG A 162 10.37 -10.08 -3.92
CA ARG A 162 10.70 -11.42 -4.46
C ARG A 162 9.47 -12.34 -4.52
N LYS A 163 8.59 -12.31 -3.51
CA LYS A 163 7.42 -13.20 -3.46
C LYS A 163 6.42 -12.91 -4.58
N MET A 164 6.27 -11.64 -4.97
CA MET A 164 5.46 -11.26 -6.12
C MET A 164 6.13 -11.69 -7.42
N ALA A 165 7.43 -11.43 -7.58
CA ALA A 165 8.16 -11.81 -8.77
C ALA A 165 8.14 -13.33 -9.03
N GLU A 166 8.33 -14.15 -7.98
CA GLU A 166 8.22 -15.61 -8.05
C GLU A 166 6.82 -16.08 -8.46
N ALA A 167 5.77 -15.45 -7.91
CA ALA A 167 4.39 -15.79 -8.22
C ALA A 167 4.01 -15.39 -9.65
N MET A 168 4.27 -14.15 -10.04
CA MET A 168 3.91 -13.64 -11.36
C MET A 168 4.68 -14.36 -12.47
N LYS A 169 5.95 -14.72 -12.24
CA LYS A 169 6.71 -15.57 -13.16
C LYS A 169 6.03 -16.92 -13.42
N LYS A 170 5.45 -17.56 -12.38
CA LYS A 170 4.70 -18.81 -12.51
C LYS A 170 3.41 -18.64 -13.30
N PHE A 171 2.77 -17.48 -13.22
CA PHE A 171 1.56 -17.14 -13.97
C PHE A 171 1.84 -16.66 -15.42
N GLY A 172 3.11 -16.59 -15.82
CA GLY A 172 3.48 -16.18 -17.18
C GLY A 172 3.74 -14.67 -17.34
N PHE A 173 3.76 -13.89 -16.24
CA PHE A 173 3.99 -12.45 -16.24
C PHE A 173 5.32 -12.10 -15.54
N PRO A 174 6.49 -12.35 -16.16
CA PRO A 174 7.75 -11.97 -15.58
C PRO A 174 7.86 -10.44 -15.48
N SER A 175 8.39 -9.94 -14.36
CA SER A 175 8.63 -8.51 -14.20
C SER A 175 9.70 -8.01 -15.19
N PRO A 176 9.52 -6.81 -15.78
CA PRO A 176 10.50 -6.24 -16.73
C PRO A 176 11.88 -6.00 -16.12
N ALA A 177 11.93 -5.69 -14.82
CA ALA A 177 13.14 -5.44 -14.06
C ALA A 177 13.06 -6.02 -12.64
N ASP A 178 14.21 -6.06 -11.96
CA ASP A 178 14.31 -6.53 -10.57
C ASP A 178 14.11 -5.39 -9.57
N PHE A 179 12.98 -5.41 -8.88
CA PHE A 179 12.62 -4.46 -7.83
C PHE A 179 12.66 -5.08 -6.42
N THR A 180 13.35 -6.20 -6.23
CA THR A 180 13.40 -6.89 -4.92
C THR A 180 14.01 -6.04 -3.83
N LYS A 181 15.04 -5.24 -4.15
CA LYS A 181 15.70 -4.36 -3.18
C LYS A 181 14.77 -3.27 -2.60
N MET A 182 13.78 -2.84 -3.37
CA MET A 182 12.84 -1.80 -2.93
C MET A 182 12.00 -2.24 -1.73
N SER A 183 11.65 -3.52 -1.64
CA SER A 183 10.87 -4.05 -0.53
C SER A 183 11.66 -4.12 0.78
N ASP A 184 12.98 -4.40 0.72
CA ASP A 184 13.82 -4.50 1.93
C ASP A 184 14.27 -3.14 2.47
N SER A 185 14.54 -2.23 1.55
CA SER A 185 15.09 -0.90 1.82
C SER A 185 14.34 0.15 0.99
N PRO A 186 13.15 0.58 1.43
CA PRO A 186 12.41 1.62 0.74
C PRO A 186 13.23 2.90 0.62
N SER A 187 13.51 3.34 -0.61
CA SER A 187 14.18 4.60 -0.89
C SER A 187 13.39 5.42 -1.91
N TYR A 188 13.45 6.74 -1.76
CA TYR A 188 12.78 7.64 -2.69
C TYR A 188 13.37 7.53 -4.09
N ASP A 189 14.70 7.36 -4.22
CA ASP A 189 15.37 7.28 -5.51
C ASP A 189 14.90 6.06 -6.32
N ALA A 190 14.83 4.89 -5.68
CA ALA A 190 14.35 3.67 -6.34
C ALA A 190 12.86 3.78 -6.72
N ALA A 191 12.02 4.33 -5.84
CA ALA A 191 10.61 4.56 -6.13
C ALA A 191 10.40 5.59 -7.25
N SER A 192 11.21 6.66 -7.25
CA SER A 192 11.20 7.69 -8.30
C SER A 192 11.64 7.13 -9.66
N ALA A 193 12.62 6.22 -9.70
CA ALA A 193 13.06 5.57 -10.93
C ALA A 193 11.93 4.70 -11.53
N LEU A 194 11.26 3.89 -10.69
CA LEU A 194 10.08 3.11 -11.12
C LEU A 194 8.95 4.03 -11.59
N ALA A 195 8.65 5.09 -10.83
CA ALA A 195 7.61 6.06 -11.20
C ALA A 195 7.93 6.74 -12.53
N GLN A 196 9.21 7.06 -12.80
CA GLN A 196 9.62 7.66 -14.06
C GLN A 196 9.46 6.68 -15.24
N GLU A 197 9.78 5.40 -15.05
CA GLU A 197 9.57 4.38 -16.08
C GLU A 197 8.08 4.22 -16.43
N LEU A 198 7.21 4.25 -15.42
CA LEU A 198 5.75 4.19 -15.61
C LEU A 198 5.22 5.46 -16.29
N PHE A 199 5.74 6.62 -15.90
CA PHE A 199 5.42 7.90 -16.51
C PHE A 199 5.79 7.91 -17.99
N ASP A 200 7.04 7.59 -18.33
CA ASP A 200 7.53 7.55 -19.71
C ASP A 200 6.75 6.51 -20.55
N GLY A 201 6.40 5.40 -19.93
CA GLY A 201 5.57 4.36 -20.55
C GLY A 201 4.14 4.83 -20.86
N PHE A 202 3.55 5.64 -19.98
CA PHE A 202 2.22 6.20 -20.17
C PHE A 202 2.23 7.32 -21.23
N VAL A 203 3.20 8.24 -21.17
CA VAL A 203 3.33 9.33 -22.14
C VAL A 203 3.61 8.79 -23.54
N SER A 204 4.46 7.79 -23.67
CA SER A 204 4.79 7.14 -24.97
C SER A 204 3.66 6.24 -25.52
N GLY A 205 2.54 6.05 -24.78
CA GLY A 205 1.46 5.15 -25.20
C GLY A 205 1.80 3.66 -25.09
N ARG A 206 2.85 3.32 -24.33
CA ARG A 206 3.17 1.93 -23.99
C ARG A 206 2.15 1.36 -22.99
N PHE A 207 1.56 2.23 -22.16
CA PHE A 207 0.48 1.91 -21.24
C PHE A 207 -0.62 2.97 -21.35
N ASP A 208 -1.88 2.52 -21.31
CA ASP A 208 -3.06 3.39 -21.27
C ASP A 208 -3.60 3.54 -19.85
N LYS A 209 -3.27 2.57 -18.98
CA LYS A 209 -3.64 2.59 -17.57
C LYS A 209 -2.55 1.95 -16.73
N VAL A 210 -2.33 2.51 -15.54
CA VAL A 210 -1.40 1.95 -14.54
C VAL A 210 -2.14 1.80 -13.22
N GLU A 211 -2.07 0.62 -12.61
CA GLU A 211 -2.70 0.31 -11.34
C GLU A 211 -1.67 -0.13 -10.30
N LEU A 212 -1.88 0.31 -9.06
CA LEU A 212 -1.11 -0.14 -7.91
C LEU A 212 -1.94 -1.14 -7.10
N VAL A 213 -1.34 -2.27 -6.74
CA VAL A 213 -1.95 -3.31 -5.89
C VAL A 213 -1.04 -3.52 -4.70
N TYR A 214 -1.51 -3.21 -3.52
CA TYR A 214 -0.73 -3.26 -2.29
C TYR A 214 -1.61 -3.50 -1.07
N ASN A 215 -1.01 -3.81 0.08
CA ASN A 215 -1.73 -3.85 1.35
C ASN A 215 -1.58 -2.52 2.06
N HIS A 216 -2.72 -1.88 2.36
CA HIS A 216 -2.76 -0.62 3.12
C HIS A 216 -2.64 -0.90 4.62
N TYR A 217 -1.79 -0.15 5.30
CA TYR A 217 -1.67 -0.20 6.75
C TYR A 217 -2.79 0.61 7.42
N LYS A 218 -3.84 -0.07 7.88
CA LYS A 218 -4.91 0.54 8.66
C LYS A 218 -4.66 0.45 10.16
N SER A 219 -4.23 -0.73 10.63
CA SER A 219 -3.85 -1.00 12.01
C SER A 219 -2.91 -2.21 12.06
N THR A 220 -2.33 -2.49 13.23
CA THR A 220 -1.51 -3.68 13.42
C THR A 220 -2.26 -4.98 13.14
N SER A 221 -3.58 -5.00 13.39
CA SER A 221 -4.42 -6.18 13.15
C SER A 221 -5.06 -6.22 11.77
N SER A 222 -5.13 -5.11 11.05
CA SER A 222 -5.85 -5.00 9.78
C SER A 222 -5.00 -4.35 8.69
N GLN A 223 -4.71 -5.12 7.64
CA GLN A 223 -4.00 -4.68 6.45
C GLN A 223 -4.81 -5.06 5.20
N PRO A 224 -5.86 -4.29 4.87
CA PRO A 224 -6.67 -4.58 3.69
C PRO A 224 -5.85 -4.44 2.41
N THR A 225 -6.05 -5.37 1.49
CA THR A 225 -5.49 -5.26 0.14
C THR A 225 -6.27 -4.20 -0.62
N THR A 226 -5.54 -3.26 -1.20
CA THR A 226 -6.09 -2.10 -1.91
C THR A 226 -5.61 -2.12 -3.35
N ARG A 227 -6.54 -1.89 -4.27
CA ARG A 227 -6.29 -1.62 -5.68
C ARG A 227 -6.55 -0.15 -5.95
N GLN A 228 -5.64 0.50 -6.63
CA GLN A 228 -5.72 1.92 -6.91
C GLN A 228 -5.27 2.24 -8.32
N THR A 229 -6.06 3.02 -9.06
CA THR A 229 -5.62 3.58 -10.34
C THR A 229 -4.56 4.64 -10.07
N TYR A 230 -3.38 4.45 -10.65
CA TYR A 230 -2.26 5.37 -10.54
C TYR A 230 -2.21 6.35 -11.69
N LEU A 231 -2.35 5.87 -12.92
CA LEU A 231 -2.47 6.65 -14.15
C LEU A 231 -3.66 6.11 -14.97
N PRO A 232 -4.47 7.00 -15.59
CA PRO A 232 -4.41 8.46 -15.53
C PRO A 232 -4.71 9.01 -14.15
N LEU A 233 -4.13 10.16 -13.81
CA LEU A 233 -4.38 10.84 -12.55
C LEU A 233 -5.82 11.36 -12.51
N SER A 234 -6.56 10.94 -11.49
CA SER A 234 -7.90 11.45 -11.20
C SER A 234 -7.83 12.43 -10.03
N LEU A 235 -8.30 13.65 -10.24
CA LEU A 235 -8.40 14.66 -9.17
C LEU A 235 -9.45 14.30 -8.12
N ALA A 236 -10.45 13.51 -8.47
CA ALA A 236 -11.45 13.00 -7.53
C ALA A 236 -10.83 12.19 -6.39
N TYR A 237 -9.62 11.68 -6.58
CA TYR A 237 -8.88 10.94 -5.57
C TYR A 237 -8.45 11.81 -4.38
N ALA A 238 -8.16 13.08 -4.61
CA ALA A 238 -7.75 14.02 -3.55
C ALA A 238 -8.85 14.26 -2.49
N THR A 239 -10.11 14.10 -2.88
CA THR A 239 -11.25 14.29 -1.98
C THR A 239 -11.67 13.02 -1.25
N ALA A 240 -11.43 11.85 -1.82
CA ALA A 240 -11.82 10.56 -1.23
C ALA A 240 -10.85 10.07 -0.15
N ASP A 241 -9.54 10.23 -0.34
CA ASP A 241 -8.52 9.80 0.63
C ASP A 241 -8.44 10.70 1.88
N ILE A 242 -8.95 11.94 1.81
CA ILE A 242 -9.03 12.84 2.97
C ILE A 242 -9.99 12.29 4.04
N GLN A 243 -10.95 11.45 3.67
CA GLN A 243 -11.93 10.87 4.59
C GLN A 243 -11.48 9.56 5.27
N VAL A 244 -10.46 8.87 4.76
CA VAL A 244 -10.00 7.58 5.32
C VAL A 244 -8.96 7.73 6.43
N GLY A 245 -8.52 8.93 6.73
CA GLY A 245 -7.40 9.22 7.63
C GLY A 245 -7.73 9.68 9.04
N ASN A 246 -8.92 9.43 9.57
CA ASN A 246 -9.14 9.54 11.02
C ASN A 246 -8.63 8.26 11.69
N ILE A 247 -7.31 8.17 11.86
CA ILE A 247 -6.71 7.29 12.85
C ILE A 247 -6.97 7.94 14.21
N THR A 248 -8.13 7.64 14.79
CA THR A 248 -8.35 7.85 16.21
C THR A 248 -7.55 6.78 16.93
N ASP A 249 -6.35 7.14 17.36
CA ASP A 249 -5.57 6.38 18.32
C ASP A 249 -6.38 6.27 19.63
N SER A 250 -6.91 5.08 19.85
CA SER A 250 -7.25 4.64 21.19
C SER A 250 -6.18 3.67 21.66
N ALA A 251 -4.99 4.16 21.96
CA ALA A 251 -4.06 3.53 22.91
C ALA A 251 -2.82 4.40 23.13
N SER A 252 -2.70 4.93 24.36
CA SER A 252 -1.51 5.53 24.99
C SER A 252 -1.12 6.94 24.55
N GLU A 253 -1.69 7.94 25.19
CA GLU A 253 -0.95 9.14 25.61
C GLU A 253 0.28 8.77 26.49
N PRO A 254 1.41 9.55 26.47
CA PRO A 254 1.36 10.98 26.71
C PRO A 254 2.40 11.78 25.90
N TYR A 255 2.03 12.53 24.93
CA TYR A 255 2.76 13.72 24.48
C TYR A 255 1.84 14.66 23.69
N ALA A 256 0.74 15.05 24.33
CA ALA A 256 -0.18 16.07 23.81
C ALA A 256 0.02 17.35 24.61
N ASP A 257 1.09 18.09 24.32
CA ASP A 257 1.09 19.50 24.67
C ASP A 257 1.82 20.31 23.58
N LYS A 258 1.05 21.22 22.95
CA LYS A 258 1.51 22.28 22.05
C LYS A 258 1.83 21.88 20.59
N VAL A 259 0.85 21.37 19.86
CA VAL A 259 0.75 21.64 18.43
C VAL A 259 -0.63 22.27 18.18
N ALA A 260 -0.61 23.46 17.58
CA ALA A 260 -1.78 24.25 17.27
C ALA A 260 -2.88 23.39 16.64
N GLU A 261 -4.10 23.55 17.13
CA GLU A 261 -5.30 22.88 16.60
C GLU A 261 -5.31 23.01 15.07
N PRO A 262 -5.51 21.89 14.34
CA PRO A 262 -5.80 21.99 12.93
C PRO A 262 -7.13 22.73 12.83
N VAL A 263 -7.11 23.94 12.30
CA VAL A 263 -8.31 24.64 11.87
C VAL A 263 -8.96 23.75 10.82
N VAL A 264 -9.87 22.89 11.26
CA VAL A 264 -10.82 22.19 10.42
C VAL A 264 -11.73 23.27 9.84
N ARG A 265 -11.32 23.84 8.70
CA ARG A 265 -12.25 24.55 7.86
C ARG A 265 -13.27 23.52 7.40
N GLN A 266 -14.44 23.50 8.04
CA GLN A 266 -15.64 22.90 7.48
C GLN A 266 -15.90 23.65 6.16
N ASN A 267 -15.38 23.10 5.07
CA ASN A 267 -15.69 23.56 3.74
C ASN A 267 -17.13 23.18 3.42
N SER A 268 -18.05 24.07 3.79
CA SER A 268 -19.21 24.29 2.96
C SER A 268 -18.69 24.65 1.57
N PRO A 269 -19.31 24.23 0.46
CA PRO A 269 -18.90 24.62 -0.88
C PRO A 269 -19.22 26.10 -1.12
N THR A 270 -18.44 26.97 -0.50
CA THR A 270 -18.40 28.36 -0.92
C THR A 270 -17.42 28.47 -2.06
N THR A 271 -17.93 28.85 -3.20
CA THR A 271 -17.31 29.08 -4.50
C THR A 271 -16.23 30.19 -4.49
N GLU A 272 -15.52 30.39 -3.41
CA GLU A 272 -14.38 31.31 -3.35
C GLU A 272 -13.10 30.52 -3.57
N THR A 273 -12.64 30.52 -4.82
CA THR A 273 -11.28 30.07 -5.13
C THR A 273 -10.30 30.93 -4.34
N PRO A 274 -9.37 30.33 -3.58
CA PRO A 274 -8.35 31.09 -2.90
C PRO A 274 -7.58 31.90 -3.95
N ASP A 275 -7.43 33.20 -3.69
CA ASP A 275 -6.66 34.09 -4.56
C ASP A 275 -5.17 33.73 -4.44
N LEU A 276 -4.74 32.78 -5.27
CA LEU A 276 -3.38 32.25 -5.24
C LEU A 276 -2.48 33.14 -6.10
N ILE A 277 -1.50 33.76 -5.46
CA ILE A 277 -0.39 34.41 -6.17
C ILE A 277 0.57 33.32 -6.63
N VAL A 278 0.68 33.13 -7.95
CA VAL A 278 1.49 32.07 -8.56
C VAL A 278 2.58 32.72 -9.42
N GLU A 279 3.81 32.32 -9.19
CA GLU A 279 4.99 32.72 -9.96
C GLU A 279 5.77 31.49 -10.44
N PRO A 280 6.24 31.42 -11.69
CA PRO A 280 6.09 32.44 -12.78
C PRO A 280 4.76 32.34 -13.51
N SER A 281 4.17 31.13 -13.68
CA SER A 281 2.85 30.88 -14.25
C SER A 281 2.19 29.65 -13.63
N LYS A 282 0.85 29.55 -13.70
CA LYS A 282 0.11 28.40 -13.18
C LYS A 282 0.49 27.12 -13.93
N GLU A 283 0.64 27.24 -15.25
CA GLU A 283 0.95 26.16 -16.16
C GLU A 283 2.34 25.57 -15.87
N GLU A 284 3.35 26.40 -15.72
CA GLU A 284 4.73 25.97 -15.43
C GLU A 284 4.84 25.32 -14.05
N LEU A 285 4.09 25.86 -13.09
CA LEU A 285 4.04 25.28 -11.77
C LEU A 285 3.39 23.88 -11.78
N ILE A 286 2.27 23.69 -12.49
CA ILE A 286 1.63 22.38 -12.65
C ILE A 286 2.57 21.41 -13.37
N ALA A 287 3.21 21.81 -14.45
CA ALA A 287 4.18 20.97 -15.17
C ALA A 287 5.32 20.50 -14.27
N THR A 288 5.69 21.30 -13.27
CA THR A 288 6.73 20.95 -12.28
C THR A 288 6.20 20.09 -11.13
N LEU A 289 4.98 20.35 -10.65
CA LEU A 289 4.39 19.66 -9.51
C LEU A 289 3.88 18.25 -9.88
N LEU A 290 3.27 18.10 -11.04
CA LEU A 290 2.63 16.85 -11.46
C LEU A 290 3.60 15.65 -11.45
N PRO A 291 4.80 15.73 -12.04
CA PRO A 291 5.78 14.65 -11.95
C PRO A 291 6.26 14.38 -10.51
N LYS A 292 6.31 15.41 -9.66
CA LYS A 292 6.68 15.24 -8.24
C LYS A 292 5.62 14.48 -7.47
N VAL A 293 4.35 14.80 -7.68
CA VAL A 293 3.20 14.10 -7.07
C VAL A 293 3.20 12.62 -7.47
N VAL A 294 3.37 12.36 -8.76
CA VAL A 294 3.41 11.00 -9.32
C VAL A 294 4.53 10.17 -8.66
N ARG A 295 5.76 10.69 -8.62
CA ARG A 295 6.90 9.99 -7.98
C ARG A 295 6.67 9.78 -6.50
N LEU A 296 6.14 10.78 -5.80
CA LEU A 296 5.86 10.70 -4.37
C LEU A 296 4.83 9.61 -4.08
N ARG A 297 3.80 9.46 -4.90
CA ARG A 297 2.74 8.47 -4.72
C ARG A 297 3.26 7.03 -4.73
N VAL A 298 4.18 6.68 -5.61
CA VAL A 298 4.81 5.35 -5.61
C VAL A 298 5.61 5.13 -4.33
N PHE A 299 6.32 6.17 -3.87
CA PHE A 299 7.11 6.08 -2.65
C PHE A 299 6.23 5.93 -1.39
N THR A 300 5.16 6.69 -1.26
CA THR A 300 4.23 6.57 -0.12
C THR A 300 3.51 5.23 -0.13
N THR A 301 3.10 4.72 -1.29
CA THR A 301 2.55 3.36 -1.43
C THR A 301 3.56 2.28 -1.01
N LEU A 302 4.82 2.43 -1.38
CA LEU A 302 5.89 1.51 -0.95
C LEU A 302 6.09 1.53 0.56
N LEU A 303 6.09 2.71 1.19
CA LEU A 303 6.19 2.84 2.65
C LEU A 303 4.98 2.22 3.35
N ASP A 304 3.79 2.45 2.84
CA ASP A 304 2.54 1.90 3.37
C ASP A 304 2.52 0.37 3.29
N SER A 305 2.87 -0.19 2.15
CA SER A 305 3.02 -1.63 1.99
C SER A 305 4.08 -2.23 2.92
N THR A 306 5.20 -1.52 3.15
CA THR A 306 6.25 -1.96 4.08
C THR A 306 5.76 -1.95 5.53
N ALA A 307 5.00 -0.94 5.94
CA ALA A 307 4.39 -0.90 7.26
C ALA A 307 3.38 -2.04 7.44
N ALA A 308 2.53 -2.27 6.44
CA ALA A 308 1.57 -3.37 6.43
C ALA A 308 2.26 -4.74 6.53
N GLU A 309 3.39 -4.95 5.82
CA GLU A 309 4.20 -6.17 5.91
C GLU A 309 4.71 -6.42 7.32
N HIS A 310 5.32 -5.39 7.95
CA HIS A 310 5.88 -5.55 9.29
C HIS A 310 4.79 -5.70 10.35
N ALA A 311 3.63 -5.08 10.19
CA ALA A 311 2.46 -5.29 11.03
C ALA A 311 1.96 -6.73 10.94
N ALA A 312 1.73 -7.22 9.74
CA ALA A 312 1.30 -8.60 9.50
C ALA A 312 2.29 -9.63 10.07
N ARG A 313 3.60 -9.36 9.90
CA ARG A 313 4.66 -10.22 10.47
C ARG A 313 4.66 -10.20 11.99
N THR A 314 4.47 -9.03 12.62
CA THR A 314 4.41 -8.91 14.08
C THR A 314 3.26 -9.75 14.63
N VAL A 315 2.07 -9.68 14.04
CA VAL A 315 0.91 -10.48 14.44
C VAL A 315 1.13 -11.96 14.21
N ALA A 316 1.67 -12.35 13.05
CA ALA A 316 1.94 -13.75 12.73
C ALA A 316 2.97 -14.36 13.70
N MET A 317 4.01 -13.60 14.06
CA MET A 317 5.02 -14.06 15.03
C MET A 317 4.48 -14.10 16.45
N GLN A 318 3.57 -13.19 16.82
CA GLN A 318 2.87 -13.25 18.11
C GLN A 318 2.06 -14.54 18.22
N LEU A 319 1.19 -14.82 17.23
CA LEU A 319 0.39 -16.04 17.19
C LEU A 319 1.24 -17.30 17.22
N ALA A 320 2.36 -17.31 16.49
CA ALA A 320 3.29 -18.44 16.49
C ALA A 320 3.95 -18.65 17.86
N THR A 321 4.26 -17.54 18.57
CA THR A 321 4.83 -17.60 19.93
C THR A 321 3.80 -18.10 20.93
N ASP A 322 2.55 -17.62 20.87
CA ASP A 322 1.49 -18.03 21.78
C ASP A 322 1.16 -19.52 21.61
N ASN A 323 0.93 -19.97 20.36
CA ASN A 323 0.70 -21.38 20.05
C ASN A 323 1.89 -22.27 20.44
N GLY A 324 3.12 -21.76 20.29
CA GLY A 324 4.32 -22.49 20.69
C GLY A 324 4.44 -22.66 22.20
N ASN A 325 4.02 -21.65 23.00
CA ASN A 325 3.97 -21.74 24.46
C ASN A 325 2.94 -22.77 24.90
N ASP A 326 1.75 -22.80 24.29
CA ASP A 326 0.70 -23.77 24.61
C ASP A 326 1.17 -25.19 24.32
N LEU A 327 1.80 -25.45 23.17
CA LEU A 327 2.38 -26.72 22.80
C LEU A 327 3.51 -27.13 23.76
N LEU A 328 4.34 -26.19 24.19
CA LEU A 328 5.42 -26.48 25.16
C LEU A 328 4.87 -26.93 26.51
N GLN A 329 3.80 -26.26 26.95
CA GLN A 329 3.11 -26.63 28.20
C GLN A 329 2.49 -28.02 28.10
N GLU A 330 1.79 -28.35 27.03
CA GLU A 330 1.19 -29.65 26.77
C GLU A 330 2.24 -30.77 26.77
N LEU A 331 3.32 -30.61 26.01
CA LEU A 331 4.39 -31.58 25.92
C LEU A 331 5.12 -31.75 27.25
N THR A 332 5.24 -30.70 28.04
CA THR A 332 5.84 -30.78 29.39
C THR A 332 4.98 -31.61 30.33
N LEU A 333 3.66 -31.47 30.30
CA LEU A 333 2.72 -32.28 31.04
C LEU A 333 2.77 -33.74 30.59
N GLU A 334 2.79 -34.02 29.29
CA GLU A 334 2.92 -35.38 28.73
C GLU A 334 4.24 -36.02 29.13
N TYR A 335 5.34 -35.29 29.07
CA TYR A 335 6.66 -35.76 29.52
C TYR A 335 6.65 -36.15 30.99
N ASN A 336 6.10 -35.29 31.86
CA ASN A 336 6.04 -35.56 33.30
C ASN A 336 5.17 -36.78 33.62
N LYS A 337 4.03 -36.93 32.96
CA LYS A 337 3.14 -38.11 33.10
C LYS A 337 3.83 -39.37 32.63
N GLY A 338 4.49 -39.36 31.48
CA GLY A 338 5.24 -40.49 30.96
C GLY A 338 6.44 -40.88 31.86
N ARG A 339 7.12 -39.85 32.40
CA ARG A 339 8.20 -40.10 33.38
C ARG A 339 7.68 -40.78 34.64
N GLN A 340 6.55 -40.32 35.21
CA GLN A 340 5.93 -40.95 36.38
C GLN A 340 5.52 -42.40 36.11
N GLN A 341 4.89 -42.64 34.95
CA GLN A 341 4.50 -43.98 34.54
C GLN A 341 5.71 -44.92 34.43
N LYS A 342 6.80 -44.44 33.83
CA LYS A 342 8.03 -45.23 33.70
C LYS A 342 8.65 -45.55 35.05
N ILE A 343 8.74 -44.57 35.96
CA ILE A 343 9.25 -44.77 37.32
C ILE A 343 8.37 -45.80 38.08
N THR A 344 7.04 -45.66 37.95
CA THR A 344 6.11 -46.60 38.60
C THR A 344 6.28 -48.01 38.05
N SER A 345 6.45 -48.19 36.74
CA SER A 345 6.73 -49.49 36.13
C SER A 345 8.05 -50.08 36.63
N GLU A 346 9.12 -49.27 36.64
CA GLU A 346 10.44 -49.72 37.16
C GLU A 346 10.38 -50.14 38.62
N ILE A 347 9.63 -49.42 39.47
CA ILE A 347 9.42 -49.78 40.86
C ILE A 347 8.65 -51.15 41.01
N LEU A 348 7.58 -51.30 40.22
CA LEU A 348 6.77 -52.50 40.19
C LEU A 348 7.60 -53.74 39.74
N ASP A 349 8.45 -53.52 38.69
CA ASP A 349 9.34 -54.59 38.22
C ASP A 349 10.36 -55.01 39.28
N ILE A 350 10.91 -54.06 40.06
CA ILE A 350 11.85 -54.36 41.19
C ILE A 350 11.12 -55.08 42.29
N VAL A 351 9.93 -54.61 42.70
CA VAL A 351 9.16 -55.30 43.77
C VAL A 351 8.70 -56.68 43.34
N GLY A 352 8.22 -56.83 42.07
CA GLY A 352 7.84 -58.12 41.52
C GLY A 352 9.02 -59.11 41.41
N GLY A 353 10.23 -58.66 41.08
CA GLY A 353 11.44 -59.44 41.01
C GLY A 353 12.03 -59.83 42.39
N SER A 354 11.67 -59.08 43.46
CA SER A 354 12.11 -59.44 44.85
C SER A 354 11.18 -60.43 45.53
N LEU A 355 10.05 -60.78 44.93
CA LEU A 355 9.08 -61.75 45.44
C LEU A 355 9.27 -63.20 44.86
N GLN A 356 10.19 -63.36 43.93
CA GLN A 356 10.68 -64.68 43.45
C GLN A 356 12.01 -65.04 44.12
#